data_f721704f3c276abd3188172b2a69d2a7
#
_entry.id   f721704f3c276abd3188172b2a69d2a7
#
_cell.length_a   1.000
_cell.length_b   1.000
_cell.length_c   1.000
_cell.angle_alpha   90.00
_cell.angle_beta   90.00
_cell.angle_gamma   90.00
#
_symmetry.space_group_name_H-M   'P 1'
#
loop_
_entity.id
_entity.type
_entity.pdbx_description
1 polymer ?
#
loop_
_entity_poly.entity_id
_entity_poly.type
_entity_poly.pdbx_seq_one_letter_code
_entity_poly.pdbx_strand_id
1 'polypeptide(L)'
;MTSSLPSKPIHTIELAPATRLIRVTEVMAIVGLARPTIYKLMSQPESGFPQAVKLTDSTARGAPVAWVLSEVLDWTHARIAARDRVAA
;
A
#
# COMPACT_ATOMS: atom_id res chain seq x y z
N MET A 1 10.57 -37.20 -7.96
CA MET A 1 10.50 -36.72 -7.85
C MET A 1 10.41 -36.10 -7.40
N THR A 2 10.39 -35.66 -7.34
CA THR A 2 10.34 -34.97 -6.93
C THR A 2 10.00 -34.29 -6.50
N SER A 3 9.96 -33.83 -6.39
CA SER A 3 9.67 -33.13 -5.93
C SER A 3 9.43 -32.43 -5.56
N SER A 4 9.52 -32.06 -5.59
CA SER A 4 9.36 -31.30 -5.16
C SER A 4 8.92 -30.39 -4.94
N LEU A 5 8.42 -30.12 -4.72
CA LEU A 5 7.95 -29.17 -4.41
C LEU A 5 8.06 -28.54 -3.66
N PRO A 6 8.19 -27.94 -3.74
CA PRO A 6 8.58 -27.03 -3.14
C PRO A 6 7.77 -26.44 -2.43
N SER A 7 7.65 -26.79 -1.71
CA SER A 7 6.91 -26.21 -0.97
C SER A 7 7.40 -25.06 -0.45
N LYS A 8 6.86 -23.98 -0.57
CA LYS A 8 7.26 -22.91 0.08
C LYS A 8 7.00 -23.04 1.46
N PRO A 9 7.87 -22.74 2.32
CA PRO A 9 7.62 -22.76 3.74
C PRO A 9 6.55 -21.75 4.04
N ILE A 10 5.71 -22.08 4.96
CA ILE A 10 4.65 -21.20 5.31
C ILE A 10 5.11 -19.87 5.79
N HIS A 11 6.23 -19.85 6.48
CA HIS A 11 6.73 -18.60 7.01
C HIS A 11 7.38 -17.75 5.94
N THR A 12 7.47 -18.25 4.74
CA THR A 12 7.98 -17.44 3.66
C THR A 12 6.99 -16.35 3.40
N ILE A 13 7.44 -15.15 3.50
CA ILE A 13 6.55 -14.08 3.39
C ILE A 13 6.54 -13.55 2.02
N GLU A 14 6.03 -14.28 1.13
CA GLU A 14 5.92 -13.78 -0.19
C GLU A 14 4.48 -13.65 -0.53
N LEU A 15 3.81 -12.74 0.12
CA LEU A 15 2.40 -12.52 -0.11
C LEU A 15 2.20 -11.71 -1.36
N ALA A 16 1.15 -12.03 -2.08
CA ALA A 16 0.77 -11.24 -3.24
C ALA A 16 0.48 -9.81 -2.78
N PRO A 17 0.75 -8.80 -3.62
CA PRO A 17 0.50 -7.42 -3.21
C PRO A 17 -0.93 -7.14 -2.77
N ALA A 18 -1.90 -7.91 -3.28
CA ALA A 18 -3.30 -7.70 -2.91
C ALA A 18 -3.60 -8.12 -1.48
N THR A 19 -2.72 -8.89 -0.86
CA THR A 19 -2.92 -9.34 0.51
C THR A 19 -1.83 -8.87 1.44
N ARG A 20 -0.88 -8.09 0.94
CA ARG A 20 0.20 -7.61 1.77
C ARG A 20 -0.10 -6.23 2.32
N LEU A 21 0.02 -6.10 3.63
CA LEU A 21 -0.18 -4.81 4.31
C LEU A 21 1.18 -4.21 4.62
N ILE A 22 1.30 -2.91 4.39
CA ILE A 22 2.54 -2.20 4.64
C ILE A 22 2.26 -1.00 5.54
N ARG A 23 3.27 -0.60 6.29
CA ARG A 23 3.15 0.50 7.23
C ARG A 23 3.50 1.80 6.54
N VAL A 24 3.24 2.91 7.22
CA VAL A 24 3.39 4.23 6.61
C VAL A 24 4.81 4.49 6.12
N THR A 25 5.82 3.96 6.80
CA THR A 25 7.20 4.19 6.36
C THR A 25 7.45 3.58 4.99
N GLU A 26 6.87 2.42 4.71
CA GLU A 26 7.00 1.83 3.40
C GLU A 26 6.19 2.59 2.36
N VAL A 27 5.00 3.05 2.73
CA VAL A 27 4.21 3.87 1.82
C VAL A 27 4.99 5.11 1.43
N MET A 28 5.59 5.78 2.41
CA MET A 28 6.40 6.96 2.16
C MET A 28 7.53 6.66 1.17
N ALA A 29 8.18 5.53 1.34
CA ALA A 29 9.28 5.15 0.47
C ALA A 29 8.81 4.87 -0.96
N ILE A 30 7.64 4.26 -1.10
CA ILE A 30 7.12 3.91 -2.41
C ILE A 30 6.66 5.15 -3.19
N VAL A 31 5.89 6.02 -2.53
CA VAL A 31 5.31 7.16 -3.23
C VAL A 31 6.16 8.42 -3.14
N GLY A 32 7.15 8.42 -2.27
CA GLY A 32 8.05 9.58 -2.16
C GLY A 32 7.43 10.78 -1.48
N LEU A 33 6.42 10.58 -0.66
CA LEU A 33 5.73 11.69 0.01
C LEU A 33 5.95 11.61 1.52
N ALA A 34 5.90 12.75 2.17
CA ALA A 34 6.02 12.81 3.60
C ALA A 34 4.73 12.33 4.26
N ARG A 35 4.84 11.90 5.50
CA ARG A 35 3.72 11.36 6.25
C ARG A 35 2.49 12.29 6.27
N PRO A 36 2.65 13.58 6.59
CA PRO A 36 1.49 14.46 6.62
C PRO A 36 0.80 14.57 5.28
N THR A 37 1.57 14.51 4.20
CA THR A 37 1.00 14.59 2.86
C THR A 37 0.16 13.36 2.57
N ILE A 38 0.62 12.19 3.01
CA ILE A 38 -0.14 10.96 2.81
C ILE A 38 -1.50 11.06 3.51
N TYR A 39 -1.51 11.51 4.76
CA TYR A 39 -2.76 11.64 5.49
C TYR A 39 -3.67 12.71 4.88
N LYS A 40 -3.08 13.76 4.35
CA LYS A 40 -3.85 14.78 3.68
C LYS A 40 -4.53 14.21 2.44
N LEU A 41 -3.82 13.43 1.64
CA LEU A 41 -4.40 12.81 0.45
C LEU A 41 -5.53 11.86 0.82
N MET A 42 -5.38 11.12 1.92
CA MET A 42 -6.43 10.23 2.37
C MET A 42 -7.71 10.98 2.71
N SER A 43 -7.59 12.22 3.16
CA SER A 43 -8.77 13.01 3.50
C SER A 43 -9.41 13.69 2.31
N GLN A 44 -8.82 13.55 1.14
CA GLN A 44 -9.32 14.15 -0.08
C GLN A 44 -9.79 13.04 -1.02
N PRO A 45 -11.10 12.78 -1.08
CA PRO A 45 -11.59 11.68 -1.92
C PRO A 45 -11.16 11.78 -3.38
N GLU A 46 -11.03 13.00 -3.88
CA GLU A 46 -10.66 13.19 -5.27
C GLU A 46 -9.22 12.77 -5.55
N SER A 47 -8.41 12.62 -4.52
CA SER A 47 -7.02 12.20 -4.72
C SER A 47 -6.92 10.74 -5.15
N GLY A 48 -7.91 9.94 -4.85
CA GLY A 48 -7.88 8.52 -5.12
C GLY A 48 -6.89 7.76 -4.27
N PHE A 49 -6.24 8.41 -3.30
CA PHE A 49 -5.26 7.73 -2.46
C PHE A 49 -5.95 6.69 -1.60
N PRO A 50 -5.37 5.48 -1.47
CA PRO A 50 -6.03 4.40 -0.72
C PRO A 50 -6.16 4.73 0.76
N GLN A 51 -7.24 4.24 1.35
CA GLN A 51 -7.50 4.43 2.76
C GLN A 51 -6.72 3.39 3.56
N ALA A 52 -6.32 3.76 4.77
CA ALA A 52 -5.60 2.85 5.63
C ALA A 52 -6.54 1.80 6.22
N VAL A 53 -5.96 0.64 6.49
CA VAL A 53 -6.66 -0.48 7.13
C VAL A 53 -6.29 -0.45 8.60
N LYS A 54 -7.28 -0.54 9.48
CA LYS A 54 -7.02 -0.62 10.92
C LYS A 54 -6.51 -2.01 11.24
N LEU A 55 -5.41 -2.08 11.95
CA LEU A 55 -4.85 -3.37 12.33
C LEU A 55 -5.42 -3.88 13.65
N THR A 56 -6.11 -3.03 14.40
CA THR A 56 -6.77 -3.43 15.63
C THR A 56 -8.12 -2.74 15.70
N ASP A 57 -8.92 -3.12 16.69
CA ASP A 57 -10.22 -2.48 16.88
C ASP A 57 -10.15 -1.23 17.72
N SER A 58 -8.95 -0.83 18.14
CA SER A 58 -8.79 0.36 18.97
C SER A 58 -9.17 1.61 18.19
N THR A 59 -9.84 2.53 18.89
CA THR A 59 -10.13 3.85 18.32
C THR A 59 -9.21 4.91 18.91
N ALA A 60 -8.22 4.50 19.67
CA ALA A 60 -7.30 5.43 20.29
C ALA A 60 -6.44 6.11 19.25
N ARG A 61 -6.04 7.33 19.56
CA ARG A 61 -5.12 8.03 18.70
C ARG A 61 -3.82 7.24 18.62
N GLY A 62 -3.27 7.10 17.44
CA GLY A 62 -2.05 6.35 17.28
C GLY A 62 -2.24 4.85 17.12
N ALA A 63 -3.49 4.38 17.07
CA ALA A 63 -3.72 2.97 16.82
C ALA A 63 -3.07 2.58 15.48
N PRO A 64 -2.50 1.38 15.40
CA PRO A 64 -1.75 0.99 14.21
C PRO A 64 -2.64 0.83 12.99
N VAL A 65 -2.17 1.34 11.87
CA VAL A 65 -2.85 1.20 10.59
C VAL A 65 -1.83 0.78 9.55
N ALA A 66 -2.32 0.27 8.45
CA ALA A 66 -1.48 -0.15 7.34
C ALA A 66 -2.22 0.09 6.04
N TRP A 67 -1.55 -0.10 4.93
CA TRP A 67 -2.14 0.08 3.61
C TRP A 67 -1.95 -1.20 2.83
N VAL A 68 -2.88 -1.49 1.93
CA VAL A 68 -2.74 -2.64 1.04
C VAL A 68 -1.73 -2.28 -0.04
N LEU A 69 -0.69 -3.08 -0.16
CA LEU A 69 0.39 -2.76 -1.09
C LEU A 69 -0.11 -2.58 -2.52
N SER A 70 -1.00 -3.45 -2.99
CA SER A 70 -1.48 -3.34 -4.36
C SER A 70 -2.21 -2.02 -4.59
N GLU A 71 -2.94 -1.53 -3.59
CA GLU A 71 -3.65 -0.27 -3.73
C GLU A 71 -2.68 0.90 -3.85
N VAL A 72 -1.59 0.86 -3.10
CA VAL A 72 -0.57 1.90 -3.17
C VAL A 72 0.11 1.86 -4.54
N LEU A 73 0.41 0.67 -5.03
CA LEU A 73 1.01 0.53 -6.35
C LEU A 73 0.07 0.99 -7.46
N ASP A 74 -1.22 0.69 -7.34
CA ASP A 74 -2.21 1.12 -8.32
C ASP A 74 -2.31 2.64 -8.36
N TRP A 75 -2.29 3.26 -7.18
CA TRP A 75 -2.32 4.72 -7.12
C TRP A 75 -1.09 5.31 -7.81
N THR A 76 0.08 4.72 -7.56
CA THR A 76 1.32 5.17 -8.18
C THR A 76 1.23 5.05 -9.71
N HIS A 77 0.74 3.91 -10.18
CA HIS A 77 0.58 3.71 -11.62
C HIS A 77 -0.40 4.72 -12.22
N ALA A 78 -1.45 5.04 -11.47
CA ALA A 78 -2.43 6.02 -11.95
C ALA A 78 -1.80 7.42 -12.07
N ARG A 79 -0.89 7.76 -11.15
CA ARG A 79 -0.21 9.05 -11.25
C ARG A 79 0.70 9.09 -12.48
N ILE A 80 1.37 7.98 -12.76
CA ILE A 80 2.23 7.90 -13.94
C ILE A 80 1.36 8.03 -15.20
N ALA A 81 0.25 7.34 -15.24
CA ALA A 81 -0.65 7.41 -16.39
C ALA A 81 -1.22 8.83 -16.55
N ALA A 82 -1.48 9.52 -15.46
CA ALA A 82 -1.98 10.89 -15.53
C ALA A 82 -0.94 11.82 -16.15
N ARG A 83 0.34 11.62 -15.82
CA ARG A 83 1.40 12.40 -16.45
C ARG A 83 1.42 12.17 -17.96
N ASP A 84 1.31 10.91 -18.34
CA ASP A 84 1.40 10.57 -19.74
C ASP A 84 0.23 11.16 -20.53
N ARG A 85 -0.97 11.18 -19.93
CA ARG A 85 -2.12 11.78 -20.60
C ARG A 85 -1.94 13.29 -20.78
N VAL A 86 -1.38 13.93 -19.77
CA VAL A 86 -1.18 15.38 -19.84
C VAL A 86 -0.10 15.71 -20.86
N ALA A 87 0.93 14.87 -20.94
CA ALA A 87 2.03 15.11 -21.84
C ALA A 87 1.63 14.89 -23.29
N ALA A 88 0.58 14.13 -23.54
CA ALA A 88 0.12 13.92 -24.89
C ALA A 88 -0.64 15.14 -25.44
#